data_cb18f94b37944fcabdc3e1ea17d5789f
#
_entry.id   cb18f94b37944fcabdc3e1ea17d5789f
#
_cell.length_a   1.000
_cell.length_b   1.000
_cell.length_c   1.000
_cell.angle_alpha   90.00
_cell.angle_beta   90.00
_cell.angle_gamma   90.00
#
_symmetry.space_group_name_H-M   'P 1'
#
loop_
_entity.id
_entity.type
_entity.pdbx_description
1 polymer ?
#
loop_
_entity_poly.entity_id
_entity_poly.type
_entity_poly.pdbx_seq_one_letter_code
_entity_poly.pdbx_strand_id
1 'polypeptide(L)'
;MTATPLLECSSISVSDFRCEAGAGDRPFAELHRCHSISYVRKGSFGLRCRGKSHELVAGSVLIGHPGDEYTCTHEHVCGDECLAFFLKPELVETIGDSAAIWQAGCAPPLPELMVLGELAQSAADGNSDIGLDEVGLVLASRFVDVVSGRPRNAATLAARDRRRAVEAALWIDAHSHATIGLEDAAVQAGVSPFHFLRLFSATLGVTPHQYLVRSRLRHAAR
;
A
#
# COMPACT_ATOMS: atom_id res chain seq x y z
N MET A 1 12.07 -18.67 -5.38
CA MET A 1 11.14 -17.54 -5.11
C MET A 1 10.29 -17.31 -6.34
N THR A 2 8.96 -17.22 -6.15
CA THR A 2 7.98 -16.96 -7.22
C THR A 2 7.36 -15.59 -6.99
N ALA A 3 7.21 -14.78 -8.03
CA ALA A 3 6.57 -13.48 -8.00
C ALA A 3 5.37 -13.48 -8.96
N THR A 4 4.17 -13.24 -8.44
CA THR A 4 2.93 -13.18 -9.23
C THR A 4 2.43 -11.74 -9.25
N PRO A 5 2.40 -11.05 -10.39
CA PRO A 5 1.82 -9.71 -10.49
C PRO A 5 0.32 -9.76 -10.23
N LEU A 6 -0.18 -8.86 -9.39
CA LEU A 6 -1.61 -8.73 -9.03
C LEU A 6 -2.24 -7.44 -9.55
N LEU A 7 -1.45 -6.36 -9.59
CA LEU A 7 -1.93 -5.04 -10.00
C LEU A 7 -0.79 -4.25 -10.64
N GLU A 8 -1.11 -3.50 -11.69
CA GLU A 8 -0.26 -2.43 -12.23
C GLU A 8 -1.15 -1.22 -12.49
N CYS A 9 -0.84 -0.08 -11.86
CA CYS A 9 -1.53 1.17 -12.09
C CYS A 9 -0.57 2.38 -12.11
N SER A 10 -1.08 3.57 -12.27
CA SER A 10 -0.28 4.80 -12.44
C SER A 10 0.58 5.14 -11.21
N SER A 11 0.20 4.73 -10.03
CA SER A 11 0.85 5.12 -8.77
C SER A 11 1.63 3.99 -8.11
N ILE A 12 1.15 2.74 -8.24
CA ILE A 12 1.74 1.56 -7.62
C ILE A 12 1.65 0.34 -8.54
N SER A 13 2.52 -0.64 -8.32
CA SER A 13 2.29 -2.03 -8.74
C SER A 13 2.37 -2.96 -7.54
N VAL A 14 1.62 -4.07 -7.58
CA VAL A 14 1.54 -5.01 -6.47
C VAL A 14 1.83 -6.41 -6.96
N SER A 15 2.66 -7.14 -6.22
CA SER A 15 2.98 -8.54 -6.52
C SER A 15 2.93 -9.41 -5.26
N ASP A 16 2.47 -10.64 -5.43
CA ASP A 16 2.53 -11.70 -4.44
C ASP A 16 3.86 -12.44 -4.58
N PHE A 17 4.68 -12.42 -3.55
CA PHE A 17 5.95 -13.15 -3.47
C PHE A 17 5.80 -14.36 -2.56
N ARG A 18 6.28 -15.50 -3.05
CA ARG A 18 6.36 -16.75 -2.28
C ARG A 18 7.77 -17.31 -2.39
N CYS A 19 8.41 -17.46 -1.25
CA CYS A 19 9.73 -18.05 -1.10
C CYS A 19 9.57 -19.43 -0.46
N GLU A 20 10.30 -20.42 -0.96
CA GLU A 20 10.33 -21.78 -0.41
C GLU A 20 11.70 -22.12 0.19
N ALA A 21 12.59 -21.13 0.28
CA ALA A 21 13.93 -21.32 0.81
C ALA A 21 13.94 -21.73 2.28
N GLY A 22 14.85 -22.58 2.67
CA GLY A 22 15.03 -23.09 4.02
C GLY A 22 16.46 -22.91 4.56
N ALA A 23 16.73 -23.40 5.75
CA ALA A 23 17.99 -23.23 6.46
C ALA A 23 19.24 -23.77 5.74
N GLY A 24 19.06 -24.68 4.76
CA GLY A 24 20.15 -25.23 3.96
C GLY A 24 20.46 -24.45 2.68
N ASP A 25 19.64 -23.51 2.32
CA ASP A 25 19.80 -22.76 1.07
C ASP A 25 20.82 -21.63 1.22
N ARG A 26 21.58 -21.40 0.16
CA ARG A 26 22.55 -20.30 0.15
C ARG A 26 21.83 -18.98 -0.08
N PRO A 27 22.01 -18.00 0.84
CA PRO A 27 21.51 -16.65 0.62
C PRO A 27 22.12 -16.06 -0.66
N PHE A 28 21.33 -15.30 -1.39
CA PHE A 28 21.79 -14.54 -2.56
C PHE A 28 21.41 -13.07 -2.39
N ALA A 29 22.24 -12.21 -2.96
CA ALA A 29 22.00 -10.78 -2.93
C ALA A 29 20.94 -10.38 -3.94
N GLU A 30 20.04 -9.54 -3.52
CA GLU A 30 19.02 -8.91 -4.34
C GLU A 30 19.17 -7.39 -4.32
N LEU A 31 18.56 -6.71 -5.28
CA LEU A 31 18.65 -5.25 -5.43
C LEU A 31 17.25 -4.65 -5.47
N HIS A 32 16.98 -3.68 -4.60
CA HIS A 32 15.78 -2.87 -4.72
C HIS A 32 15.89 -1.92 -5.94
N ARG A 33 15.00 -2.06 -6.90
CA ARG A 33 14.98 -1.24 -8.13
C ARG A 33 14.16 0.04 -7.98
N CYS A 34 13.25 0.07 -7.02
CA CYS A 34 12.38 1.20 -6.72
C CYS A 34 12.05 1.22 -5.23
N HIS A 35 11.38 2.26 -4.77
CA HIS A 35 10.80 2.28 -3.42
C HIS A 35 9.72 1.20 -3.32
N SER A 36 9.76 0.43 -2.25
CA SER A 36 8.77 -0.64 -2.02
C SER A 36 8.46 -0.84 -0.55
N ILE A 37 7.27 -1.36 -0.31
CA ILE A 37 6.76 -1.76 1.00
C ILE A 37 6.26 -3.18 0.83
N SER A 38 6.92 -4.16 1.46
CA SER A 38 6.53 -5.56 1.35
C SER A 38 6.03 -6.06 2.71
N TYR A 39 4.74 -6.32 2.81
CA TYR A 39 4.09 -6.84 4.00
C TYR A 39 4.33 -8.35 4.11
N VAL A 40 4.97 -8.77 5.18
CA VAL A 40 5.18 -10.21 5.47
C VAL A 40 3.88 -10.78 6.01
N ARG A 41 3.20 -11.59 5.23
CA ARG A 41 1.90 -12.20 5.62
C ARG A 41 2.05 -13.55 6.28
N LYS A 42 3.17 -14.28 5.99
CA LYS A 42 3.41 -15.62 6.52
C LYS A 42 4.90 -15.92 6.55
N GLY A 43 5.31 -16.77 7.49
CA GLY A 43 6.70 -17.18 7.65
C GLY A 43 7.56 -16.15 8.33
N SER A 44 8.86 -16.32 8.18
CA SER A 44 9.87 -15.40 8.73
C SER A 44 11.17 -15.54 7.95
N PHE A 45 11.97 -14.46 7.92
CA PHE A 45 13.30 -14.45 7.34
C PHE A 45 14.20 -13.41 8.00
N GLY A 46 15.49 -13.71 8.03
CA GLY A 46 16.52 -12.75 8.37
C GLY A 46 16.81 -11.84 7.18
N LEU A 47 16.92 -10.55 7.41
CA LEU A 47 17.28 -9.54 6.41
C LEU A 47 18.62 -8.90 6.77
N ARG A 48 19.54 -8.87 5.82
CA ARG A 48 20.75 -8.08 5.91
C ARG A 48 20.75 -6.99 4.85
N CYS A 49 20.71 -5.74 5.31
CA CYS A 49 20.70 -4.57 4.42
C CYS A 49 21.51 -3.43 5.07
N ARG A 50 22.31 -2.70 4.29
CA ARG A 50 23.13 -1.57 4.77
C ARG A 50 24.00 -1.89 5.99
N GLY A 51 24.54 -3.10 6.04
CA GLY A 51 25.37 -3.56 7.15
C GLY A 51 24.62 -3.87 8.45
N LYS A 52 23.30 -3.77 8.48
CA LYS A 52 22.44 -4.13 9.62
C LYS A 52 21.75 -5.46 9.34
N SER A 53 21.49 -6.22 10.41
CA SER A 53 20.70 -7.45 10.37
C SER A 53 19.40 -7.26 11.14
N HIS A 54 18.32 -7.78 10.58
CA HIS A 54 16.97 -7.70 11.13
C HIS A 54 16.28 -9.05 10.99
N GLU A 55 15.33 -9.34 11.88
CA GLU A 55 14.45 -10.50 11.77
C GLU A 55 13.04 -10.02 11.44
N LEU A 56 12.49 -10.52 10.35
CA LEU A 56 11.14 -10.22 9.91
C LEU A 56 10.25 -11.44 10.15
N VAL A 57 9.08 -11.16 10.67
CA VAL A 57 8.02 -12.15 10.95
C VAL A 57 6.72 -11.66 10.34
N ALA A 58 5.68 -12.51 10.32
CA ALA A 58 4.36 -12.08 9.87
C ALA A 58 3.92 -10.77 10.57
N GLY A 59 3.44 -9.82 9.81
CA GLY A 59 3.12 -8.46 10.25
C GLY A 59 4.25 -7.43 10.12
N SER A 60 5.50 -7.87 9.93
CA SER A 60 6.63 -6.98 9.63
C SER A 60 6.51 -6.41 8.20
N VAL A 61 7.23 -5.34 7.96
CA VAL A 61 7.33 -4.70 6.64
C VAL A 61 8.80 -4.61 6.23
N LEU A 62 9.14 -5.22 5.08
CA LEU A 62 10.41 -4.98 4.39
C LEU A 62 10.30 -3.67 3.61
N ILE A 63 11.32 -2.82 3.73
CA ILE A 63 11.35 -1.49 3.13
C ILE A 63 12.44 -1.48 2.04
N GLY A 64 12.04 -1.18 0.82
CA GLY A 64 12.96 -1.07 -0.32
C GLY A 64 13.26 0.38 -0.66
N HIS A 65 14.57 0.67 -0.78
CA HIS A 65 15.07 1.93 -1.31
C HIS A 65 15.87 1.66 -2.59
N PRO A 66 15.67 2.41 -3.68
CA PRO A 66 16.37 2.17 -4.94
C PRO A 66 17.90 2.15 -4.76
N GLY A 67 18.53 1.12 -5.29
CA GLY A 67 19.98 0.93 -5.22
C GLY A 67 20.48 0.20 -3.98
N ASP A 68 19.62 -0.11 -2.99
CA ASP A 68 20.03 -0.90 -1.85
C ASP A 68 20.11 -2.38 -2.21
N GLU A 69 21.27 -2.98 -1.94
CA GLU A 69 21.46 -4.42 -1.97
C GLU A 69 21.03 -5.03 -0.63
N TYR A 70 20.34 -6.13 -0.67
CA TYR A 70 19.92 -6.86 0.52
C TYR A 70 20.06 -8.37 0.33
N THR A 71 20.08 -9.10 1.44
CA THR A 71 20.17 -10.57 1.46
C THR A 71 19.14 -11.09 2.45
N CYS A 72 18.34 -12.08 2.03
CA CYS A 72 17.43 -12.82 2.89
C CYS A 72 18.04 -14.16 3.32
N THR A 73 17.78 -14.56 4.57
CA THR A 73 18.17 -15.88 5.14
C THR A 73 16.95 -16.53 5.79
N HIS A 74 16.86 -17.87 5.72
CA HIS A 74 15.72 -18.63 6.26
C HIS A 74 16.23 -19.66 7.27
N GLU A 75 16.58 -19.20 8.47
CA GLU A 75 17.20 -20.05 9.50
C GLU A 75 16.18 -20.77 10.40
N HIS A 76 14.96 -20.25 10.52
CA HIS A 76 13.99 -20.72 11.51
C HIS A 76 12.84 -21.53 10.91
N VAL A 77 12.31 -21.12 9.76
CA VAL A 77 11.21 -21.80 9.06
C VAL A 77 11.48 -21.87 7.57
N CYS A 78 10.85 -22.83 6.88
CA CYS A 78 10.91 -22.89 5.42
C CYS A 78 9.92 -21.88 4.83
N GLY A 79 10.46 -20.94 4.08
CA GLY A 79 9.71 -20.03 3.25
C GLY A 79 9.03 -18.88 3.98
N ASP A 80 8.65 -17.93 3.16
CA ASP A 80 7.85 -16.78 3.54
C ASP A 80 6.91 -16.37 2.40
N GLU A 81 5.88 -15.63 2.74
CA GLU A 81 4.96 -15.04 1.78
C GLU A 81 4.83 -13.54 2.05
N CYS A 82 5.04 -12.74 1.01
CA CYS A 82 5.03 -11.28 1.11
C CYS A 82 4.12 -10.67 0.04
N LEU A 83 3.32 -9.69 0.43
CA LEU A 83 2.60 -8.83 -0.50
C LEU A 83 3.40 -7.54 -0.68
N ALA A 84 3.98 -7.35 -1.86
CA ALA A 84 4.89 -6.25 -2.16
C ALA A 84 4.22 -5.16 -2.99
N PHE A 85 4.32 -3.93 -2.51
CA PHE A 85 3.86 -2.70 -3.16
C PHE A 85 5.07 -1.93 -3.66
N PHE A 86 5.18 -1.75 -4.96
CA PHE A 86 6.22 -0.97 -5.61
C PHE A 86 5.67 0.40 -5.94
N LEU A 87 6.30 1.45 -5.44
CA LEU A 87 5.79 2.81 -5.53
C LEU A 87 6.45 3.55 -6.69
N LYS A 88 5.63 4.25 -7.48
CA LYS A 88 6.15 5.14 -8.52
C LYS A 88 6.75 6.40 -7.88
N PRO A 89 7.77 7.03 -8.51
CA PRO A 89 8.48 8.18 -7.94
C PRO A 89 7.56 9.33 -7.51
N GLU A 90 6.54 9.64 -8.30
CA GLU A 90 5.61 10.73 -8.05
C GLU A 90 4.78 10.51 -6.79
N LEU A 91 4.46 9.24 -6.48
CA LEU A 91 3.79 8.88 -5.23
C LEU A 91 4.75 9.10 -4.05
N VAL A 92 6.00 8.63 -4.16
CA VAL A 92 7.00 8.77 -3.09
C VAL A 92 7.26 10.25 -2.78
N GLU A 93 7.42 11.10 -3.79
CA GLU A 93 7.55 12.56 -3.62
C GLU A 93 6.35 13.14 -2.87
N THR A 94 5.15 12.63 -3.14
CA THR A 94 3.90 13.13 -2.53
C THR A 94 3.73 12.69 -1.08
N ILE A 95 4.06 11.43 -0.74
CA ILE A 95 3.88 10.89 0.62
C ILE A 95 5.06 11.20 1.53
N GLY A 96 6.26 11.37 0.97
CA GLY A 96 7.51 11.72 1.65
C GLY A 96 8.68 10.85 1.19
N ASP A 97 9.72 11.52 0.72
CA ASP A 97 10.96 10.96 0.16
C ASP A 97 12.12 10.89 1.15
N SER A 98 11.84 11.07 2.44
CA SER A 98 12.89 11.11 3.48
C SER A 98 13.72 9.84 3.50
N ALA A 99 15.04 10.00 3.29
CA ALA A 99 15.98 8.89 3.36
C ALA A 99 15.91 8.12 4.70
N ALA A 100 15.62 8.79 5.81
CA ALA A 100 15.49 8.15 7.11
C ALA A 100 14.36 7.11 7.15
N ILE A 101 13.28 7.30 6.37
CA ILE A 101 12.16 6.35 6.26
C ILE A 101 12.57 5.19 5.35
N TRP A 102 12.99 5.51 4.13
CA TRP A 102 13.21 4.51 3.08
C TRP A 102 14.48 3.69 3.26
N GLN A 103 15.45 4.20 4.04
CA GLN A 103 16.69 3.49 4.35
C GLN A 103 16.66 2.75 5.70
N ALA A 104 15.49 2.65 6.32
CA ALA A 104 15.34 1.91 7.60
C ALA A 104 15.51 0.40 7.44
N GLY A 105 15.31 -0.14 6.23
CA GLY A 105 15.41 -1.57 5.89
C GLY A 105 14.17 -2.37 6.25
N CYS A 106 13.63 -2.21 7.45
CA CYS A 106 12.37 -2.84 7.85
C CYS A 106 11.63 -2.04 8.92
N ALA A 107 10.34 -2.34 9.09
CA ALA A 107 9.54 -1.93 10.25
C ALA A 107 9.01 -3.18 10.98
N PRO A 108 8.95 -3.17 12.33
CA PRO A 108 8.38 -4.27 13.10
C PRO A 108 6.87 -4.38 12.87
N PRO A 109 6.20 -5.44 13.40
CA PRO A 109 4.75 -5.58 13.33
C PRO A 109 4.03 -4.47 14.11
N LEU A 110 3.78 -3.35 13.45
CA LEU A 110 3.06 -2.21 14.03
C LEU A 110 1.56 -2.37 13.80
N PRO A 111 0.70 -2.20 14.82
CA PRO A 111 -0.74 -2.49 14.73
C PRO A 111 -1.43 -1.80 13.55
N GLU A 112 -1.07 -0.54 13.29
CA GLU A 112 -1.67 0.24 12.20
C GLU A 112 -1.31 -0.30 10.81
N LEU A 113 -0.09 -0.80 10.64
CA LEU A 113 0.37 -1.39 9.38
C LEU A 113 -0.16 -2.81 9.21
N MET A 114 -0.26 -3.58 10.30
CA MET A 114 -0.83 -4.92 10.29
C MET A 114 -2.28 -4.91 9.80
N VAL A 115 -3.12 -4.03 10.34
CA VAL A 115 -4.54 -3.93 9.92
C VAL A 115 -4.65 -3.62 8.43
N LEU A 116 -3.84 -2.72 7.91
CA LEU A 116 -3.84 -2.37 6.49
C LEU A 116 -3.22 -3.48 5.63
N GLY A 117 -2.19 -4.16 6.12
CA GLY A 117 -1.59 -5.31 5.46
C GLY A 117 -2.58 -6.46 5.31
N GLU A 118 -3.32 -6.81 6.36
CA GLU A 118 -4.37 -7.84 6.31
C GLU A 118 -5.53 -7.43 5.38
N LEU A 119 -5.92 -6.16 5.38
CA LEU A 119 -6.94 -5.66 4.46
C LEU A 119 -6.46 -5.76 3.00
N ALA A 120 -5.20 -5.39 2.73
CA ALA A 120 -4.60 -5.53 1.42
C ALA A 120 -4.48 -7.00 0.99
N GLN A 121 -4.16 -7.90 1.91
CA GLN A 121 -4.15 -9.33 1.67
C GLN A 121 -5.55 -9.84 1.30
N SER A 122 -6.57 -9.45 2.06
CA SER A 122 -7.97 -9.80 1.77
C SER A 122 -8.41 -9.32 0.38
N ALA A 123 -7.98 -8.12 -0.03
CA ALA A 123 -8.22 -7.59 -1.37
C ALA A 123 -7.48 -8.40 -2.44
N ALA A 124 -6.22 -8.76 -2.20
CA ALA A 124 -5.41 -9.57 -3.12
C ALA A 124 -5.97 -10.99 -3.31
N ASP A 125 -6.58 -11.56 -2.27
CA ASP A 125 -7.21 -12.89 -2.30
C ASP A 125 -8.65 -12.87 -2.88
N GLY A 126 -9.16 -11.69 -3.27
CA GLY A 126 -10.52 -11.53 -3.80
C GLY A 126 -11.63 -11.65 -2.72
N ASN A 127 -11.26 -11.54 -1.44
CA ASN A 127 -12.17 -11.65 -0.30
C ASN A 127 -12.65 -10.28 0.21
N SER A 128 -12.36 -9.21 -0.50
CA SER A 128 -12.75 -7.84 -0.16
C SER A 128 -13.20 -7.10 -1.41
N ASP A 129 -14.23 -6.29 -1.28
CA ASP A 129 -14.69 -5.40 -2.36
C ASP A 129 -13.84 -4.13 -2.51
N ILE A 130 -12.90 -3.89 -1.58
CA ILE A 130 -11.96 -2.77 -1.67
C ILE A 130 -10.96 -3.02 -2.81
N GLY A 131 -10.70 -2.02 -3.62
CA GLY A 131 -9.67 -2.10 -4.65
C GLY A 131 -8.26 -2.24 -4.05
N LEU A 132 -7.44 -3.13 -4.62
CA LEU A 132 -6.06 -3.32 -4.17
C LEU A 132 -5.22 -2.04 -4.37
N ASP A 133 -5.55 -1.22 -5.35
CA ASP A 133 -4.98 0.11 -5.57
C ASP A 133 -5.31 1.07 -4.42
N GLU A 134 -6.57 1.14 -4.00
CA GLU A 134 -7.00 2.01 -2.90
C GLU A 134 -6.33 1.62 -1.59
N VAL A 135 -6.38 0.34 -1.20
CA VAL A 135 -5.76 -0.10 0.05
C VAL A 135 -4.24 0.02 0.01
N GLY A 136 -3.61 -0.20 -1.14
CA GLY A 136 -2.16 -0.03 -1.33
C GLY A 136 -1.72 1.42 -1.13
N LEU A 137 -2.46 2.38 -1.65
CA LEU A 137 -2.19 3.81 -1.45
C LEU A 137 -2.39 4.24 0.01
N VAL A 138 -3.43 3.70 0.69
CA VAL A 138 -3.65 3.95 2.12
C VAL A 138 -2.50 3.37 2.95
N LEU A 139 -2.06 2.13 2.65
CA LEU A 139 -0.94 1.48 3.31
C LEU A 139 0.36 2.30 3.13
N ALA A 140 0.67 2.72 1.90
CA ALA A 140 1.87 3.50 1.60
C ALA A 140 1.90 4.84 2.35
N SER A 141 0.79 5.57 2.34
CA SER A 141 0.67 6.83 3.09
C SER A 141 0.80 6.62 4.59
N ARG A 142 0.12 5.59 5.13
CA ARG A 142 0.14 5.32 6.57
C ARG A 142 1.51 4.82 7.04
N PHE A 143 2.19 4.04 6.20
CA PHE A 143 3.56 3.61 6.46
C PHE A 143 4.48 4.81 6.70
N VAL A 144 4.48 5.80 5.81
CA VAL A 144 5.29 7.01 5.96
C VAL A 144 4.93 7.78 7.23
N ASP A 145 3.65 7.97 7.53
CA ASP A 145 3.20 8.66 8.75
C ASP A 145 3.70 7.96 10.02
N VAL A 146 3.54 6.64 10.09
CA VAL A 146 3.90 5.83 11.27
C VAL A 146 5.40 5.78 11.47
N VAL A 147 6.16 5.49 10.40
CA VAL A 147 7.63 5.37 10.48
C VAL A 147 8.30 6.72 10.73
N SER A 148 7.74 7.81 10.21
CA SER A 148 8.26 9.17 10.48
C SER A 148 7.86 9.74 11.84
N GLY A 149 6.97 9.08 12.57
CA GLY A 149 6.40 9.60 13.83
C GLY A 149 5.56 10.88 13.64
N ARG A 150 5.09 11.14 12.42
CA ARG A 150 4.27 12.32 12.12
C ARG A 150 2.85 12.15 12.65
N PRO A 151 2.34 13.08 13.47
CA PRO A 151 0.94 13.07 13.86
C PRO A 151 0.08 13.33 12.60
N ARG A 152 -1.09 12.69 12.56
CA ARG A 152 -2.07 12.88 11.48
C ARG A 152 -2.62 14.31 11.54
N ASN A 153 -1.97 15.25 10.88
CA ASN A 153 -2.49 16.61 10.74
C ASN A 153 -3.69 16.57 9.80
N ALA A 154 -4.85 16.98 10.30
CA ALA A 154 -6.00 17.29 9.46
C ALA A 154 -5.60 18.46 8.54
N ALA A 155 -5.28 18.15 7.29
CA ALA A 155 -4.94 19.17 6.31
C ALA A 155 -6.16 20.10 6.11
N THR A 156 -5.96 21.39 6.26
CA THR A 156 -6.99 22.38 5.91
C THR A 156 -7.11 22.40 4.38
N LEU A 157 -8.16 21.75 3.87
CA LEU A 157 -8.39 21.65 2.43
C LEU A 157 -8.81 23.00 1.84
N ALA A 158 -8.26 23.34 0.69
CA ALA A 158 -8.70 24.47 -0.11
C ALA A 158 -10.19 24.30 -0.55
N ALA A 159 -10.91 25.39 -0.71
CA ALA A 159 -12.31 25.33 -1.18
C ALA A 159 -12.45 24.61 -2.51
N ARG A 160 -11.48 24.77 -3.41
CA ARG A 160 -11.41 24.07 -4.69
C ARG A 160 -11.36 22.55 -4.53
N ASP A 161 -10.57 22.06 -3.56
CA ASP A 161 -10.39 20.62 -3.36
C ASP A 161 -11.63 20.01 -2.69
N ARG A 162 -12.27 20.72 -1.78
CA ARG A 162 -13.57 20.29 -1.24
C ARG A 162 -14.62 20.18 -2.34
N ARG A 163 -14.69 21.16 -3.27
CA ARG A 163 -15.59 21.12 -4.39
C ARG A 163 -15.34 19.91 -5.30
N ARG A 164 -14.07 19.62 -5.64
CA ARG A 164 -13.70 18.43 -6.43
C ARG A 164 -14.13 17.12 -5.76
N ALA A 165 -13.97 16.99 -4.44
CA ALA A 165 -14.42 15.81 -3.71
C ALA A 165 -15.93 15.63 -3.80
N VAL A 166 -16.70 16.71 -3.66
CA VAL A 166 -18.16 16.66 -3.77
C VAL A 166 -18.62 16.33 -5.21
N GLU A 167 -18.03 16.97 -6.22
CA GLU A 167 -18.33 16.69 -7.63
C GLU A 167 -18.03 15.22 -7.97
N ALA A 168 -16.90 14.67 -7.50
CA ALA A 168 -16.57 13.26 -7.68
C ALA A 168 -17.54 12.33 -6.93
N ALA A 169 -17.99 12.69 -5.73
CA ALA A 169 -18.97 11.91 -4.99
C ALA A 169 -20.32 11.84 -5.74
N LEU A 170 -20.77 12.94 -6.32
CA LEU A 170 -21.98 12.97 -7.16
C LEU A 170 -21.82 12.10 -8.40
N TRP A 171 -20.64 12.14 -9.03
CA TRP A 171 -20.34 11.30 -10.17
C TRP A 171 -20.33 9.81 -9.80
N ILE A 172 -19.67 9.43 -8.69
CA ILE A 172 -19.66 8.05 -8.16
C ILE A 172 -21.09 7.58 -7.88
N ASP A 173 -21.93 8.42 -7.27
CA ASP A 173 -23.33 8.06 -6.97
C ASP A 173 -24.12 7.80 -8.25
N ALA A 174 -24.00 8.66 -9.25
CA ALA A 174 -24.69 8.52 -10.55
C ALA A 174 -24.24 7.27 -11.33
N HIS A 175 -22.99 6.84 -11.19
CA HIS A 175 -22.41 5.70 -11.90
C HIS A 175 -22.23 4.46 -11.01
N SER A 176 -22.82 4.42 -9.82
CA SER A 176 -22.63 3.36 -8.84
C SER A 176 -23.01 1.95 -9.32
N HIS A 177 -23.82 1.85 -10.36
CA HIS A 177 -24.19 0.60 -11.03
C HIS A 177 -23.08 0.01 -11.91
N ALA A 178 -22.07 0.80 -12.28
CA ALA A 178 -20.94 0.39 -13.11
C ALA A 178 -19.74 -0.05 -12.25
N THR A 179 -18.78 -0.72 -12.88
CA THR A 179 -17.49 -0.99 -12.26
C THR A 179 -16.66 0.29 -12.28
N ILE A 180 -16.45 0.88 -11.11
CA ILE A 180 -15.70 2.13 -10.93
C ILE A 180 -14.48 1.81 -10.05
N GLY A 181 -13.27 2.13 -10.57
CA GLY A 181 -12.02 2.11 -9.81
C GLY A 181 -11.65 3.48 -9.26
N LEU A 182 -10.61 3.48 -8.44
CA LEU A 182 -10.04 4.71 -7.88
C LEU A 182 -9.52 5.64 -8.98
N GLU A 183 -8.89 5.08 -10.02
CA GLU A 183 -8.36 5.86 -11.16
C GLU A 183 -9.47 6.59 -11.92
N ASP A 184 -10.60 5.92 -12.18
CA ASP A 184 -11.74 6.52 -12.88
C ASP A 184 -12.25 7.75 -12.12
N ALA A 185 -12.41 7.62 -10.81
CA ALA A 185 -12.87 8.70 -9.94
C ALA A 185 -11.85 9.85 -9.85
N ALA A 186 -10.54 9.53 -9.82
CA ALA A 186 -9.47 10.51 -9.80
C ALA A 186 -9.40 11.32 -11.10
N VAL A 187 -9.59 10.67 -12.25
CA VAL A 187 -9.69 11.33 -13.58
C VAL A 187 -10.84 12.34 -13.58
N GLN A 188 -12.01 11.98 -13.04
CA GLN A 188 -13.15 12.89 -12.92
C GLN A 188 -12.85 14.11 -12.05
N ALA A 189 -12.07 13.93 -10.99
CA ALA A 189 -11.63 15.02 -10.10
C ALA A 189 -10.48 15.85 -10.69
N GLY A 190 -9.84 15.41 -11.78
CA GLY A 190 -8.70 16.06 -12.42
C GLY A 190 -7.45 16.10 -11.54
N VAL A 191 -7.19 15.01 -10.80
CA VAL A 191 -6.04 14.86 -9.90
C VAL A 191 -5.49 13.43 -9.96
N SER A 192 -4.29 13.21 -9.39
CA SER A 192 -3.75 11.85 -9.27
C SER A 192 -4.58 11.00 -8.30
N PRO A 193 -4.60 9.67 -8.43
CA PRO A 193 -5.34 8.75 -7.55
C PRO A 193 -5.02 8.97 -6.07
N PHE A 194 -3.75 9.13 -5.73
CA PHE A 194 -3.34 9.38 -4.35
C PHE A 194 -3.84 10.73 -3.82
N HIS A 195 -3.72 11.79 -4.61
CA HIS A 195 -4.24 13.10 -4.23
C HIS A 195 -5.78 13.06 -4.08
N PHE A 196 -6.47 12.38 -4.99
CA PHE A 196 -7.92 12.16 -4.93
C PHE A 196 -8.33 11.44 -3.64
N LEU A 197 -7.70 10.31 -3.33
CA LEU A 197 -7.97 9.54 -2.12
C LEU A 197 -7.86 10.40 -0.85
N ARG A 198 -6.79 11.21 -0.75
CA ARG A 198 -6.58 12.12 0.38
C ARG A 198 -7.63 13.22 0.48
N LEU A 199 -7.89 13.94 -0.61
CA LEU A 199 -8.85 15.05 -0.58
C LEU A 199 -10.28 14.55 -0.35
N PHE A 200 -10.66 13.41 -0.93
CA PHE A 200 -11.98 12.81 -0.79
C PHE A 200 -12.20 12.36 0.65
N SER A 201 -11.26 11.58 1.21
CA SER A 201 -11.36 11.10 2.59
C SER A 201 -11.31 12.23 3.62
N ALA A 202 -10.50 13.26 3.40
CA ALA A 202 -10.43 14.42 4.28
C ALA A 202 -11.70 15.30 4.21
N THR A 203 -12.38 15.33 3.04
CA THR A 203 -13.61 16.12 2.86
C THR A 203 -14.85 15.40 3.37
N LEU A 204 -14.98 14.10 3.05
CA LEU A 204 -16.22 13.34 3.24
C LEU A 204 -16.16 12.35 4.41
N GLY A 205 -14.98 12.17 5.02
CA GLY A 205 -14.78 11.29 6.16
C GLY A 205 -14.79 9.80 5.83
N VAL A 206 -14.85 9.44 4.55
CA VAL A 206 -14.88 8.06 4.04
C VAL A 206 -14.01 7.95 2.79
N THR A 207 -13.52 6.75 2.48
CA THR A 207 -12.78 6.53 1.22
C THR A 207 -13.74 6.50 0.01
N PRO A 208 -13.23 6.70 -1.22
CA PRO A 208 -14.03 6.59 -2.45
C PRO A 208 -14.76 5.25 -2.55
N HIS A 209 -14.08 4.14 -2.24
CA HIS A 209 -14.69 2.81 -2.25
C HIS A 209 -15.81 2.67 -1.22
N GLN A 210 -15.58 3.09 0.03
CA GLN A 210 -16.62 3.08 1.06
C GLN A 210 -17.85 3.90 0.64
N TYR A 211 -17.63 5.02 -0.05
CA TYR A 211 -18.71 5.85 -0.57
C TYR A 211 -19.48 5.14 -1.68
N LEU A 212 -18.78 4.49 -2.64
CA LEU A 212 -19.36 3.70 -3.71
C LEU A 212 -20.25 2.56 -3.17
N VAL A 213 -19.73 1.78 -2.20
CA VAL A 213 -20.50 0.69 -1.56
C VAL A 213 -21.78 1.24 -0.92
N ARG A 214 -21.68 2.35 -0.19
CA ARG A 214 -22.87 3.00 0.41
C ARG A 214 -23.85 3.53 -0.63
N SER A 215 -23.37 4.04 -1.77
CA SER A 215 -24.22 4.45 -2.90
C SER A 215 -24.98 3.26 -3.46
N ARG A 216 -24.30 2.13 -3.71
CA ARG A 216 -24.93 0.89 -4.18
C ARG A 216 -26.01 0.39 -3.22
N LEU A 217 -25.71 0.37 -1.92
CA LEU A 217 -26.69 -0.01 -0.89
C LEU A 217 -27.93 0.90 -0.88
N ARG A 218 -27.75 2.22 -1.03
CA ARG A 218 -28.87 3.17 -1.10
C ARG A 218 -29.73 2.93 -2.34
N HIS A 219 -29.11 2.64 -3.48
CA HIS A 219 -29.86 2.38 -4.73
C HIS A 219 -30.57 1.04 -4.69
N ALA A 220 -29.98 0.01 -4.07
CA ALA A 220 -30.61 -1.30 -3.90
C ALA A 220 -31.80 -1.29 -2.91
N ALA A 221 -31.85 -0.33 -2.00
CA ALA A 221 -32.92 -0.18 -1.00
C ALA A 221 -34.14 0.63 -1.50
N ARG A 222 -34.09 1.15 -2.71
CA ARG A 222 -35.18 1.93 -3.37
C ARG A 222 -35.90 1.10 -4.39
#